data_d14565c5f5cae24487f5099f0ac8c6c8
#
_entry.id   d14565c5f5cae24487f5099f0ac8c6c8
#
_cell.length_a   1.000
_cell.length_b   1.000
_cell.length_c   1.000
_cell.angle_alpha   90.00
_cell.angle_beta   90.00
_cell.angle_gamma   90.00
#
_symmetry.space_group_name_H-M   'P 1'
#
loop_
_entity.id
_entity.type
_entity.pdbx_description
1 polymer ?
#
loop_
_entity_poly.entity_id
_entity_poly.type
_entity_poly.pdbx_seq_one_letter_code
_entity_poly.pdbx_strand_id
1 'polypeptide(L)'
;MVFLANERENNKPRPYDSIRAVAQQAEADGFDSIWLPDHFFYRNPGEPTRGIWECWTMLSALAQATHRLEIGTLVTCNSFRNPAILAKMATTVDEVSHGRLILGVGAGWNEPEYQAFGLPFDHRVDRFEEALQILKPLLRDGHVDFAGHYYQARNCEIAPRGPRSEGPPLMVGSEGGPRMLKLTAQYADLWNTGYMGKPETMADRRVKIEIACREIKRDPATLGVTALIGLWYPDLQANKPKFFDNPLTGTGQEIASAMHGYAKLGVQHIMFQVEPYTGEARQRLTRALQLYRAMEQQSERS
;
A
#
# COMPACT_ATOMS: atom_id res chain seq x y z
N MET A 1 6.42 -10.15 0.37
CA MET A 1 5.39 -9.18 0.02
C MET A 1 5.80 -8.45 -1.22
N VAL A 2 5.02 -8.54 -2.28
CA VAL A 2 5.39 -8.07 -3.63
C VAL A 2 4.50 -6.90 -3.99
N PHE A 3 5.12 -5.79 -4.33
CA PHE A 3 4.45 -4.69 -5.01
C PHE A 3 4.38 -5.03 -6.50
N LEU A 4 3.19 -5.22 -7.02
CA LEU A 4 2.97 -5.38 -8.45
C LEU A 4 2.89 -4.00 -9.09
N ALA A 5 4.02 -3.50 -9.60
CA ALA A 5 3.94 -2.45 -10.59
C ALA A 5 3.36 -3.08 -11.86
N ASN A 6 2.12 -2.75 -12.20
CA ASN A 6 1.48 -3.21 -13.43
C ASN A 6 2.06 -2.53 -14.68
N GLU A 7 3.26 -1.96 -14.57
CA GLU A 7 3.69 -0.88 -15.41
C GLU A 7 4.61 -1.22 -16.54
N ARG A 8 5.30 -2.32 -16.61
CA ARG A 8 6.33 -2.36 -17.66
C ARG A 8 6.71 -3.73 -18.19
N GLU A 9 6.43 -3.89 -19.43
CA GLU A 9 7.31 -4.54 -20.37
C GLU A 9 7.51 -3.58 -21.55
N ASN A 10 8.74 -3.12 -21.83
CA ASN A 10 9.06 -2.19 -22.92
C ASN A 10 8.27 -0.86 -22.89
N ASN A 11 8.13 -0.22 -21.73
CA ASN A 11 7.37 1.02 -21.49
C ASN A 11 5.86 0.92 -21.75
N LYS A 12 5.31 -0.27 -21.92
CA LYS A 12 3.87 -0.50 -22.06
C LYS A 12 3.32 -1.18 -20.80
N PRO A 13 2.07 -0.93 -20.41
CA PRO A 13 1.40 -1.71 -19.37
C PRO A 13 1.39 -3.18 -19.76
N ARG A 14 1.67 -4.07 -18.80
CA ARG A 14 1.56 -5.51 -19.03
C ARG A 14 0.10 -5.88 -19.29
N PRO A 15 -0.18 -6.83 -20.20
CA PRO A 15 -1.54 -7.36 -20.34
C PRO A 15 -1.99 -8.07 -19.06
N TYR A 16 -3.29 -8.11 -18.82
CA TYR A 16 -3.87 -8.72 -17.63
C TYR A 16 -3.37 -10.14 -17.35
N ASP A 17 -3.30 -10.99 -18.37
CA ASP A 17 -2.83 -12.37 -18.19
C ASP A 17 -1.41 -12.45 -17.63
N SER A 18 -0.53 -11.54 -18.02
CA SER A 18 0.82 -11.45 -17.47
C SER A 18 0.81 -11.01 -16.00
N ILE A 19 -0.03 -10.01 -15.65
CA ILE A 19 -0.18 -9.55 -14.27
C ILE A 19 -0.76 -10.65 -13.39
N ARG A 20 -1.79 -11.33 -13.85
CA ARG A 20 -2.41 -12.48 -13.19
C ARG A 20 -1.39 -13.59 -12.93
N ALA A 21 -0.61 -13.97 -13.94
CA ALA A 21 0.42 -15.01 -13.81
C ALA A 21 1.47 -14.63 -12.76
N VAL A 22 1.88 -13.36 -12.70
CA VAL A 22 2.80 -12.86 -11.66
C VAL A 22 2.18 -12.92 -10.26
N ALA A 23 0.90 -12.58 -10.11
CA ALA A 23 0.21 -12.67 -8.82
C ALA A 23 0.09 -14.13 -8.33
N GLN A 24 -0.32 -15.04 -9.21
CA GLN A 24 -0.39 -16.48 -8.92
C GLN A 24 0.97 -17.07 -8.58
N GLN A 25 2.02 -16.65 -9.30
CA GLN A 25 3.38 -17.08 -8.99
C GLN A 25 3.88 -16.51 -7.65
N ALA A 26 3.55 -15.27 -7.31
CA ALA A 26 3.87 -14.71 -6.00
C ALA A 26 3.20 -15.52 -4.87
N GLU A 27 1.96 -15.95 -5.08
CA GLU A 27 1.25 -16.83 -4.15
C GLU A 27 1.95 -18.19 -4.00
N ALA A 28 2.38 -18.80 -5.10
CA ALA A 28 3.12 -20.06 -5.11
C ALA A 28 4.52 -19.92 -4.49
N ASP A 29 5.20 -18.79 -4.71
CA ASP A 29 6.49 -18.45 -4.13
C ASP A 29 6.42 -18.18 -2.61
N GLY A 30 5.21 -18.15 -2.02
CA GLY A 30 5.00 -18.00 -0.59
C GLY A 30 4.91 -16.55 -0.11
N PHE A 31 4.74 -15.57 -0.97
CA PHE A 31 4.44 -14.21 -0.52
C PHE A 31 3.09 -14.14 0.19
N ASP A 32 2.94 -13.17 1.09
CA ASP A 32 1.73 -13.02 1.91
C ASP A 32 0.74 -12.03 1.30
N SER A 33 1.22 -11.10 0.47
CA SER A 33 0.37 -10.06 -0.11
C SER A 33 0.87 -9.49 -1.44
N ILE A 34 -0.06 -8.90 -2.20
CA ILE A 34 0.19 -8.12 -3.41
C ILE A 34 -0.45 -6.73 -3.28
N TRP A 35 0.20 -5.73 -3.89
CA TRP A 35 -0.18 -4.34 -3.75
C TRP A 35 -0.21 -3.62 -5.10
N LEU A 36 -1.22 -2.81 -5.34
CA LEU A 36 -1.38 -2.03 -6.55
C LEU A 36 -1.37 -0.52 -6.23
N PRO A 37 -0.61 0.29 -6.99
CA PRO A 37 -0.71 1.74 -6.91
C PRO A 37 -1.99 2.22 -7.60
N ASP A 38 -2.58 3.29 -7.10
CA ASP A 38 -3.76 3.91 -7.68
C ASP A 38 -3.36 5.16 -8.46
N HIS A 39 -3.05 4.94 -9.72
CA HIS A 39 -2.71 5.96 -10.72
C HIS A 39 -3.47 5.73 -12.02
N PHE A 40 -3.62 6.77 -12.83
CA PHE A 40 -4.17 6.69 -14.18
C PHE A 40 -3.08 6.73 -15.24
N PHE A 41 -2.00 7.46 -14.97
CA PHE A 41 -0.78 7.51 -15.77
C PHE A 41 0.36 8.20 -15.02
N TYR A 42 1.57 8.06 -15.55
CA TYR A 42 2.70 8.89 -15.15
C TYR A 42 3.14 9.78 -16.31
N ARG A 43 3.31 11.07 -16.05
CA ARG A 43 3.74 12.06 -17.04
C ARG A 43 4.87 12.90 -16.47
N ASN A 44 6.09 12.65 -16.95
CA ASN A 44 7.24 13.43 -16.61
C ASN A 44 7.56 14.42 -17.75
N PRO A 45 8.06 15.64 -17.45
CA PRO A 45 8.49 16.56 -18.48
C PRO A 45 9.51 15.94 -19.42
N GLY A 46 9.27 16.04 -20.74
CA GLY A 46 10.15 15.51 -21.77
C GLY A 46 10.10 14.00 -22.01
N GLU A 47 9.23 13.27 -21.29
CA GLU A 47 9.03 11.83 -21.47
C GLU A 47 7.63 11.53 -22.04
N PRO A 48 7.46 10.45 -22.82
CA PRO A 48 6.14 9.98 -23.20
C PRO A 48 5.30 9.62 -21.99
N THR A 49 3.99 9.88 -22.05
CA THR A 49 3.05 9.42 -21.02
C THR A 49 3.11 7.91 -20.86
N ARG A 50 3.28 7.45 -19.62
CA ARG A 50 3.29 6.02 -19.28
C ARG A 50 1.94 5.63 -18.70
N GLY A 51 1.27 4.67 -19.37
CA GLY A 51 -0.02 4.15 -18.92
C GLY A 51 0.11 3.19 -17.75
N ILE A 52 -0.98 3.08 -17.01
CA ILE A 52 -1.18 2.11 -15.93
C ILE A 52 -2.65 1.67 -15.96
N TRP A 53 -2.94 0.42 -15.65
CA TRP A 53 -4.32 -0.04 -15.55
C TRP A 53 -4.99 0.51 -14.29
N GLU A 54 -6.30 0.78 -14.39
CA GLU A 54 -7.08 1.29 -13.26
C GLU A 54 -7.03 0.30 -12.08
N CYS A 55 -6.70 0.84 -10.91
CA CYS A 55 -6.32 0.07 -9.74
C CYS A 55 -7.42 -0.86 -9.24
N TRP A 56 -8.62 -0.35 -9.03
CA TRP A 56 -9.70 -1.10 -8.38
C TRP A 56 -10.31 -2.17 -9.27
N THR A 57 -10.39 -1.91 -10.57
CA THR A 57 -10.79 -2.90 -11.57
C THR A 57 -9.79 -4.06 -11.62
N MET A 58 -8.49 -3.73 -11.65
CA MET A 58 -7.42 -4.74 -11.64
C MET A 58 -7.38 -5.50 -10.32
N LEU A 59 -7.54 -4.82 -9.18
CA LEU A 59 -7.54 -5.42 -7.85
C LEU A 59 -8.67 -6.45 -7.70
N SER A 60 -9.88 -6.13 -8.20
CA SER A 60 -11.02 -7.04 -8.20
C SER A 60 -10.74 -8.31 -9.00
N ALA A 61 -10.11 -8.17 -10.17
CA ALA A 61 -9.75 -9.31 -11.01
C ALA A 61 -8.67 -10.20 -10.35
N LEU A 62 -7.69 -9.60 -9.67
CA LEU A 62 -6.65 -10.32 -8.93
C LEU A 62 -7.18 -10.97 -7.65
N ALA A 63 -8.19 -10.37 -7.00
CA ALA A 63 -8.89 -10.96 -5.87
C ALA A 63 -9.48 -12.33 -6.23
N GLN A 64 -10.10 -12.42 -7.42
CA GLN A 64 -10.66 -13.68 -7.92
C GLN A 64 -9.60 -14.66 -8.42
N ALA A 65 -8.44 -14.15 -8.88
CA ALA A 65 -7.38 -14.98 -9.47
C ALA A 65 -6.41 -15.58 -8.43
N THR A 66 -6.50 -15.18 -7.16
CA THR A 66 -5.66 -15.61 -6.03
C THR A 66 -6.53 -16.09 -4.87
N HIS A 67 -5.98 -16.92 -3.96
CA HIS A 67 -6.78 -17.58 -2.92
C HIS A 67 -6.30 -17.28 -1.51
N ARG A 68 -5.02 -17.01 -1.31
CA ARG A 68 -4.39 -16.83 -0.01
C ARG A 68 -3.81 -15.43 0.21
N LEU A 69 -3.31 -14.82 -0.87
CA LEU A 69 -2.67 -13.51 -0.78
C LEU A 69 -3.63 -12.45 -0.26
N GLU A 70 -3.21 -11.70 0.74
CA GLU A 70 -3.80 -10.39 1.00
C GLU A 70 -3.61 -9.51 -0.23
N ILE A 71 -4.61 -8.71 -0.52
CA ILE A 71 -4.59 -7.78 -1.64
C ILE A 71 -4.80 -6.36 -1.10
N GLY A 72 -4.07 -5.40 -1.62
CA GLY A 72 -4.19 -4.04 -1.12
C GLY A 72 -3.86 -2.97 -2.14
N THR A 73 -4.30 -1.77 -1.82
CA THR A 73 -3.90 -0.57 -2.55
C THR A 73 -2.73 0.11 -1.83
N LEU A 74 -1.71 0.55 -2.58
CA LEU A 74 -0.52 1.20 -2.03
C LEU A 74 -0.21 2.49 -2.79
N VAL A 75 -0.92 3.58 -2.54
CA VAL A 75 -2.18 3.62 -1.79
C VAL A 75 -3.26 4.23 -2.69
N THR A 76 -4.54 3.99 -2.41
CA THR A 76 -5.64 4.66 -3.11
C THR A 76 -5.51 6.17 -2.97
N CYS A 77 -5.53 6.88 -4.08
CA CYS A 77 -5.64 8.33 -4.10
C CYS A 77 -7.07 8.74 -3.72
N ASN A 78 -7.22 9.29 -2.52
CA ASN A 78 -8.54 9.64 -1.98
C ASN A 78 -9.36 10.54 -2.90
N SER A 79 -8.72 11.50 -3.55
CA SER A 79 -9.42 12.51 -4.37
C SER A 79 -9.92 11.98 -5.71
N PHE A 80 -9.56 10.76 -6.11
CA PHE A 80 -10.02 10.18 -7.37
C PHE A 80 -11.46 9.66 -7.29
N ARG A 81 -12.02 9.49 -6.08
CA ARG A 81 -13.37 8.94 -5.87
C ARG A 81 -14.06 9.60 -4.69
N ASN A 82 -15.39 9.58 -4.70
CA ASN A 82 -16.17 9.91 -3.52
C ASN A 82 -15.86 8.88 -2.41
N PRO A 83 -15.58 9.28 -1.15
CA PRO A 83 -15.19 8.36 -0.08
C PRO A 83 -16.28 7.34 0.29
N ALA A 84 -17.56 7.69 0.21
CA ALA A 84 -18.62 6.73 0.45
C ALA A 84 -18.71 5.65 -0.65
N ILE A 85 -18.47 6.05 -1.91
CA ILE A 85 -18.36 5.09 -3.02
C ILE A 85 -17.11 4.21 -2.83
N LEU A 86 -15.99 4.79 -2.39
CA LEU A 86 -14.78 4.03 -2.10
C LEU A 86 -15.01 2.99 -0.99
N ALA A 87 -15.71 3.33 0.09
CA ALA A 87 -16.09 2.38 1.12
C ALA A 87 -16.93 1.22 0.55
N LYS A 88 -17.88 1.53 -0.35
CA LYS A 88 -18.70 0.51 -1.03
C LYS A 88 -17.87 -0.40 -1.94
N MET A 89 -16.94 0.17 -2.70
CA MET A 89 -15.99 -0.59 -3.54
C MET A 89 -15.12 -1.50 -2.68
N ALA A 90 -14.56 -0.98 -1.59
CA ALA A 90 -13.72 -1.74 -0.66
C ALA A 90 -14.48 -2.93 -0.05
N THR A 91 -15.72 -2.70 0.40
CA THR A 91 -16.58 -3.78 0.92
C THR A 91 -16.85 -4.86 -0.13
N THR A 92 -17.05 -4.46 -1.39
CA THR A 92 -17.29 -5.40 -2.50
C THR A 92 -16.04 -6.21 -2.84
N VAL A 93 -14.86 -5.57 -2.90
CA VAL A 93 -13.60 -6.29 -3.14
C VAL A 93 -13.26 -7.19 -1.95
N ASP A 94 -13.59 -6.79 -0.74
CA ASP A 94 -13.41 -7.61 0.45
C ASP A 94 -14.27 -8.90 0.38
N GLU A 95 -15.51 -8.79 -0.08
CA GLU A 95 -16.38 -9.96 -0.34
C GLU A 95 -15.77 -10.86 -1.42
N VAL A 96 -15.42 -10.31 -2.57
CA VAL A 96 -14.83 -11.06 -3.70
C VAL A 96 -13.53 -11.77 -3.30
N SER A 97 -12.76 -11.17 -2.42
CA SER A 97 -11.51 -11.74 -1.91
C SER A 97 -11.67 -12.65 -0.69
N HIS A 98 -12.89 -12.85 -0.18
CA HIS A 98 -13.13 -13.59 1.06
C HIS A 98 -12.36 -13.01 2.27
N GLY A 99 -12.42 -11.68 2.45
CA GLY A 99 -11.84 -11.01 3.61
C GLY A 99 -10.33 -10.77 3.54
N ARG A 100 -9.73 -10.70 2.33
CA ARG A 100 -8.28 -10.51 2.15
C ARG A 100 -7.87 -9.08 1.78
N LEU A 101 -8.81 -8.13 1.67
CA LEU A 101 -8.51 -6.74 1.32
C LEU A 101 -7.85 -6.00 2.48
N ILE A 102 -6.83 -5.20 2.18
CA ILE A 102 -6.32 -4.11 3.01
C ILE A 102 -6.53 -2.80 2.23
N LEU A 103 -7.35 -1.91 2.77
CA LEU A 103 -7.63 -0.63 2.13
C LEU A 103 -6.54 0.39 2.48
N GLY A 104 -5.57 0.55 1.60
CA GLY A 104 -4.58 1.63 1.72
C GLY A 104 -5.09 2.92 1.10
N VAL A 105 -4.99 4.05 1.82
CA VAL A 105 -5.44 5.37 1.35
C VAL A 105 -4.40 6.44 1.61
N GLY A 106 -4.39 7.48 0.77
CA GLY A 106 -3.52 8.64 0.91
C GLY A 106 -4.12 9.90 0.27
N ALA A 107 -3.53 11.05 0.57
CA ALA A 107 -4.04 12.34 0.09
C ALA A 107 -3.82 12.58 -1.42
N GLY A 108 -2.98 11.77 -2.08
CA GLY A 108 -2.59 11.97 -3.49
C GLY A 108 -1.47 13.00 -3.67
N TRP A 109 -0.79 12.95 -4.82
CA TRP A 109 0.37 13.81 -5.08
C TRP A 109 0.59 14.17 -6.57
N ASN A 110 0.18 13.32 -7.50
CA ASN A 110 0.50 13.46 -8.93
C ASN A 110 -0.45 14.43 -9.63
N GLU A 111 -0.18 15.72 -9.53
CA GLU A 111 -1.04 16.79 -10.07
C GLU A 111 -1.45 16.62 -11.54
N PRO A 112 -0.59 16.14 -12.48
CA PRO A 112 -0.99 15.93 -13.86
C PRO A 112 -2.20 15.02 -14.06
N GLU A 113 -2.44 14.05 -13.18
CA GLU A 113 -3.62 13.18 -13.23
C GLU A 113 -4.88 13.95 -12.86
N TYR A 114 -4.82 14.76 -11.81
CA TYR A 114 -5.93 15.59 -11.38
C TYR A 114 -6.39 16.55 -12.49
N GLN A 115 -5.42 17.22 -13.12
CA GLN A 115 -5.71 18.14 -14.23
C GLN A 115 -6.32 17.41 -15.43
N ALA A 116 -5.78 16.25 -15.82
CA ALA A 116 -6.23 15.51 -16.98
C ALA A 116 -7.64 14.91 -16.82
N PHE A 117 -7.99 14.49 -15.59
CA PHE A 117 -9.28 13.87 -15.29
C PHE A 117 -10.28 14.85 -14.65
N GLY A 118 -9.96 16.16 -14.59
CA GLY A 118 -10.88 17.19 -14.08
C GLY A 118 -11.14 17.05 -12.57
N LEU A 119 -10.16 16.57 -11.81
CA LEU A 119 -10.28 16.36 -10.37
C LEU A 119 -9.64 17.52 -9.60
N PRO A 120 -10.16 17.88 -8.41
CA PRO A 120 -9.63 18.98 -7.62
C PRO A 120 -8.30 18.58 -6.96
N PHE A 121 -7.23 19.35 -7.23
CA PHE A 121 -5.90 19.15 -6.65
C PHE A 121 -5.68 19.98 -5.38
N ASP A 122 -6.48 21.00 -5.17
CA ASP A 122 -6.46 21.88 -4.01
C ASP A 122 -6.90 21.15 -2.73
N HIS A 123 -6.47 21.66 -1.59
CA HIS A 123 -6.94 21.19 -0.27
C HIS A 123 -6.88 19.67 -0.03
N ARG A 124 -5.93 18.97 -0.65
CA ARG A 124 -5.86 17.49 -0.63
C ARG A 124 -5.90 16.90 0.79
N VAL A 125 -5.20 17.51 1.75
CA VAL A 125 -5.20 17.01 3.13
C VAL A 125 -6.50 17.30 3.84
N ASP A 126 -7.16 18.45 3.56
CA ASP A 126 -8.49 18.77 4.10
C ASP A 126 -9.55 17.79 3.56
N ARG A 127 -9.51 17.54 2.25
CA ARG A 127 -10.36 16.51 1.59
C ARG A 127 -10.09 15.12 2.15
N PHE A 128 -8.84 14.80 2.43
CA PHE A 128 -8.47 13.51 3.00
C PHE A 128 -8.98 13.35 4.43
N GLU A 129 -8.93 14.40 5.24
CA GLU A 129 -9.49 14.40 6.60
C GLU A 129 -10.99 14.14 6.61
N GLU A 130 -11.77 14.85 5.77
CA GLU A 130 -13.21 14.59 5.62
C GLU A 130 -13.50 13.18 5.11
N ALA A 131 -12.68 12.70 4.18
CA ALA A 131 -12.84 11.34 3.66
C ALA A 131 -12.63 10.27 4.74
N LEU A 132 -11.65 10.44 5.63
CA LEU A 132 -11.44 9.51 6.74
C LEU A 132 -12.62 9.52 7.72
N GLN A 133 -13.27 10.68 7.92
CA GLN A 133 -14.48 10.80 8.73
C GLN A 133 -15.70 10.10 8.11
N ILE A 134 -15.68 9.85 6.81
CA ILE A 134 -16.70 9.08 6.10
C ILE A 134 -16.30 7.59 6.04
N LEU A 135 -15.06 7.31 5.63
CA LEU A 135 -14.58 5.94 5.40
C LEU A 135 -14.61 5.10 6.68
N LYS A 136 -14.07 5.64 7.80
CA LYS A 136 -13.93 4.86 9.04
C LYS A 136 -15.28 4.39 9.58
N PRO A 137 -16.32 5.24 9.76
CA PRO A 137 -17.63 4.79 10.22
C PRO A 137 -18.31 3.86 9.21
N LEU A 138 -18.26 4.14 7.90
CA LEU A 138 -18.88 3.27 6.91
C LEU A 138 -18.29 1.86 6.93
N LEU A 139 -16.99 1.73 7.08
CA LEU A 139 -16.32 0.42 7.15
C LEU A 139 -16.62 -0.29 8.47
N ARG A 140 -16.60 0.43 9.62
CA ARG A 140 -16.77 -0.17 10.95
C ARG A 140 -18.24 -0.39 11.33
N ASP A 141 -19.02 0.69 11.24
CA ASP A 141 -20.39 0.71 11.73
C ASP A 141 -21.41 0.45 10.62
N GLY A 142 -21.00 0.62 9.37
CA GLY A 142 -21.81 0.47 8.16
C GLY A 142 -22.72 1.65 7.86
N HIS A 143 -22.62 2.73 8.65
CA HIS A 143 -23.47 3.91 8.51
C HIS A 143 -22.67 5.18 8.79
N VAL A 144 -23.02 6.28 8.11
CA VAL A 144 -22.56 7.63 8.40
C VAL A 144 -23.59 8.66 7.95
N ASP A 145 -23.76 9.72 8.73
CA ASP A 145 -24.40 10.95 8.30
C ASP A 145 -23.39 12.09 8.42
N PHE A 146 -22.88 12.57 7.28
CA PHE A 146 -21.79 13.52 7.22
C PHE A 146 -22.07 14.66 6.22
N ALA A 147 -21.84 15.90 6.67
CA ALA A 147 -21.97 17.09 5.87
C ALA A 147 -20.72 17.97 6.05
N GLY A 148 -19.69 17.71 5.22
CA GLY A 148 -18.45 18.48 5.22
C GLY A 148 -18.44 19.59 4.18
N HIS A 149 -17.29 20.22 4.08
CA HIS A 149 -17.03 21.26 3.08
C HIS A 149 -16.79 20.66 1.69
N TYR A 150 -16.10 19.53 1.62
CA TYR A 150 -15.70 18.87 0.38
C TYR A 150 -16.58 17.67 0.04
N TYR A 151 -17.05 16.94 1.04
CA TYR A 151 -17.84 15.74 0.85
C TYR A 151 -19.11 15.74 1.67
N GLN A 152 -20.11 15.00 1.15
CA GLN A 152 -21.36 14.75 1.83
C GLN A 152 -21.73 13.28 1.70
N ALA A 153 -22.21 12.69 2.80
CA ALA A 153 -22.73 11.32 2.87
C ALA A 153 -23.95 11.32 3.79
N ARG A 154 -25.12 11.63 3.23
CA ARG A 154 -26.38 11.81 3.98
C ARG A 154 -27.04 10.47 4.24
N ASN A 155 -27.25 10.11 5.51
CA ASN A 155 -27.86 8.84 5.92
C ASN A 155 -27.30 7.67 5.07
N CYS A 156 -25.98 7.63 4.93
CA CYS A 156 -25.33 6.71 4.00
C CYS A 156 -25.06 5.37 4.68
N GLU A 157 -25.44 4.27 4.04
CA GLU A 157 -25.31 2.92 4.55
C GLU A 157 -24.54 2.00 3.60
N ILE A 158 -23.76 1.09 4.18
CA ILE A 158 -23.13 -0.02 3.46
C ILE A 158 -24.01 -1.27 3.63
N ALA A 159 -24.81 -1.53 2.63
CA ALA A 159 -25.64 -2.73 2.52
C ALA A 159 -25.44 -3.38 1.13
N PRO A 160 -25.07 -4.70 1.04
CA PRO A 160 -24.70 -5.54 2.16
C PRO A 160 -23.37 -5.14 2.81
N ARG A 161 -23.15 -5.61 4.04
CA ARG A 161 -21.85 -5.61 4.70
C ARG A 161 -20.96 -6.69 4.07
N GLY A 162 -19.66 -6.51 4.12
CA GLY A 162 -18.72 -7.54 3.64
C GLY A 162 -18.55 -8.72 4.61
N PRO A 163 -17.63 -9.64 4.33
CA PRO A 163 -17.45 -10.89 5.10
C PRO A 163 -16.88 -10.63 6.50
N ARG A 164 -16.24 -9.48 6.73
CA ARG A 164 -15.69 -9.07 8.02
C ARG A 164 -16.63 -8.08 8.71
N SER A 165 -17.02 -8.33 9.95
CA SER A 165 -17.87 -7.42 10.74
C SER A 165 -17.26 -6.04 10.90
N GLU A 166 -15.94 -6.00 11.12
CA GLU A 166 -15.15 -4.77 11.27
C GLU A 166 -14.73 -4.13 9.92
N GLY A 167 -15.14 -4.74 8.79
CA GLY A 167 -14.68 -4.35 7.46
C GLY A 167 -13.17 -4.57 7.23
N PRO A 168 -12.64 -4.19 6.07
CA PRO A 168 -11.21 -4.29 5.77
C PRO A 168 -10.37 -3.36 6.65
N PRO A 169 -9.13 -3.74 7.02
CA PRO A 169 -8.20 -2.85 7.68
C PRO A 169 -7.95 -1.58 6.85
N LEU A 170 -7.98 -0.44 7.51
CA LEU A 170 -7.69 0.86 6.91
C LEU A 170 -6.22 1.21 7.14
N MET A 171 -5.44 1.25 6.06
CA MET A 171 -4.04 1.66 6.08
C MET A 171 -3.91 3.08 5.54
N VAL A 172 -3.20 3.95 6.26
CA VAL A 172 -2.86 5.29 5.78
C VAL A 172 -1.40 5.34 5.36
N GLY A 173 -1.16 5.72 4.10
CA GLY A 173 0.18 6.01 3.59
C GLY A 173 0.58 7.45 3.88
N SER A 174 1.69 7.63 4.62
CA SER A 174 2.24 8.97 4.88
C SER A 174 3.73 8.94 5.13
N GLU A 175 4.43 9.96 4.61
CA GLU A 175 5.90 10.09 4.75
C GLU A 175 6.32 10.87 6.01
N GLY A 176 5.38 11.34 6.84
CA GLY A 176 5.70 11.93 8.14
C GLY A 176 5.39 13.42 8.31
N GLY A 177 4.60 14.04 7.43
CA GLY A 177 4.06 15.39 7.72
C GLY A 177 3.19 15.38 8.99
N PRO A 178 3.33 16.35 9.92
CA PRO A 178 2.69 16.28 11.24
C PRO A 178 1.18 16.08 11.19
N ARG A 179 0.49 16.79 10.28
CA ARG A 179 -0.97 16.65 10.11
C ARG A 179 -1.36 15.25 9.60
N MET A 180 -0.61 14.72 8.63
CA MET A 180 -0.86 13.36 8.11
C MET A 180 -0.61 12.30 9.18
N LEU A 181 0.43 12.43 10.00
CA LEU A 181 0.68 11.51 11.12
C LEU A 181 -0.44 11.57 12.16
N LYS A 182 -0.96 12.76 12.47
CA LYS A 182 -2.11 12.90 13.38
C LYS A 182 -3.36 12.22 12.83
N LEU A 183 -3.69 12.43 11.54
CA LEU A 183 -4.81 11.74 10.87
C LEU A 183 -4.61 10.22 10.85
N THR A 184 -3.38 9.76 10.57
CA THR A 184 -3.02 8.35 10.64
C THR A 184 -3.26 7.79 12.05
N ALA A 185 -2.74 8.46 13.07
CA ALA A 185 -2.94 8.06 14.46
C ALA A 185 -4.43 8.01 14.86
N GLN A 186 -5.26 8.90 14.31
CA GLN A 186 -6.67 8.99 14.66
C GLN A 186 -7.55 7.94 13.99
N TYR A 187 -7.29 7.63 12.71
CA TYR A 187 -8.23 6.85 11.90
C TYR A 187 -7.69 5.48 11.44
N ALA A 188 -6.37 5.31 11.32
CA ALA A 188 -5.80 4.13 10.69
C ALA A 188 -5.71 2.93 11.64
N ASP A 189 -5.85 1.73 11.08
CA ASP A 189 -5.46 0.47 11.72
C ASP A 189 -3.99 0.17 11.45
N LEU A 190 -3.50 0.57 10.25
CA LEU A 190 -2.13 0.40 9.80
C LEU A 190 -1.56 1.72 9.29
N TRP A 191 -0.33 1.99 9.59
CA TRP A 191 0.46 3.06 8.99
C TRP A 191 1.46 2.50 7.99
N ASN A 192 1.51 3.08 6.79
CA ASN A 192 2.54 2.79 5.81
C ASN A 192 3.47 3.97 5.62
N THR A 193 4.78 3.73 5.64
CA THR A 193 5.79 4.72 5.24
C THR A 193 6.59 4.19 4.05
N GLY A 194 6.90 5.10 3.11
CA GLY A 194 7.39 4.72 1.79
C GLY A 194 8.90 4.86 1.58
N TYR A 195 9.38 4.14 0.58
CA TYR A 195 10.71 4.18 0.00
C TYR A 195 11.85 4.07 1.02
N MET A 196 11.66 3.14 1.96
CA MET A 196 12.70 2.80 2.92
C MET A 196 13.79 1.96 2.26
N GLY A 197 15.01 2.10 2.73
CA GLY A 197 16.14 1.26 2.35
C GLY A 197 16.55 0.34 3.49
N LYS A 198 17.56 0.78 4.28
CA LYS A 198 18.01 0.03 5.44
C LYS A 198 17.08 0.23 6.66
N PRO A 199 16.97 -0.78 7.55
CA PRO A 199 16.07 -0.73 8.71
C PRO A 199 16.31 0.46 9.64
N GLU A 200 17.55 0.93 9.77
CA GLU A 200 17.92 2.03 10.66
C GLU A 200 17.16 3.33 10.35
N THR A 201 16.80 3.52 9.08
CA THR A 201 16.03 4.71 8.63
C THR A 201 14.59 4.71 9.16
N MET A 202 14.10 3.58 9.65
CA MET A 202 12.75 3.44 10.20
C MET A 202 12.61 4.02 11.61
N ALA A 203 13.68 4.02 12.39
CA ALA A 203 13.66 4.42 13.81
C ALA A 203 13.12 5.84 14.00
N ASP A 204 13.63 6.81 13.25
CA ASP A 204 13.18 8.22 13.35
C ASP A 204 11.72 8.40 12.93
N ARG A 205 11.29 7.67 11.90
CA ARG A 205 9.91 7.73 11.43
C ARG A 205 8.95 7.13 12.47
N ARG A 206 9.37 6.04 13.11
CA ARG A 206 8.61 5.40 14.18
C ARG A 206 8.41 6.32 15.39
N VAL A 207 9.45 7.00 15.84
CA VAL A 207 9.34 7.99 16.92
C VAL A 207 8.27 9.05 16.62
N LYS A 208 8.24 9.56 15.39
CA LYS A 208 7.26 10.59 14.99
C LYS A 208 5.81 10.09 15.03
N ILE A 209 5.53 8.90 14.55
CA ILE A 209 4.16 8.35 14.58
C ILE A 209 3.74 7.99 16.02
N GLU A 210 4.66 7.51 16.85
CA GLU A 210 4.39 7.24 18.27
C GLU A 210 4.05 8.53 19.04
N ILE A 211 4.75 9.62 18.77
CA ILE A 211 4.43 10.94 19.33
C ILE A 211 3.00 11.34 18.91
N ALA A 212 2.67 11.24 17.62
CA ALA A 212 1.33 11.57 17.14
C ALA A 212 0.22 10.71 17.80
N CYS A 213 0.48 9.43 18.06
CA CYS A 213 -0.44 8.58 18.82
C CYS A 213 -0.62 9.08 20.26
N ARG A 214 0.47 9.38 20.97
CA ARG A 214 0.43 9.86 22.35
C ARG A 214 -0.30 11.20 22.48
N GLU A 215 -0.13 12.11 21.53
CA GLU A 215 -0.82 13.41 21.51
C GLU A 215 -2.35 13.28 21.52
N ILE A 216 -2.89 12.22 20.90
CA ILE A 216 -4.33 11.92 20.89
C ILE A 216 -4.73 10.87 21.93
N LYS A 217 -3.83 10.49 22.83
CA LYS A 217 -4.03 9.46 23.87
C LYS A 217 -4.30 8.07 23.32
N ARG A 218 -3.81 7.77 22.13
CA ARG A 218 -3.82 6.41 21.55
C ARG A 218 -2.56 5.67 21.98
N ASP A 219 -2.72 4.42 22.43
CA ASP A 219 -1.57 3.53 22.62
C ASP A 219 -0.93 3.23 21.26
N PRO A 220 0.37 3.58 21.05
CA PRO A 220 1.07 3.31 19.80
C PRO A 220 1.09 1.81 19.39
N ALA A 221 1.00 0.89 20.35
CA ALA A 221 0.96 -0.55 20.09
C ALA A 221 -0.30 -1.01 19.33
N THR A 222 -1.36 -0.18 19.34
CA THR A 222 -2.61 -0.47 18.61
C THR A 222 -2.58 -0.06 17.14
N LEU A 223 -1.50 0.61 16.70
CA LEU A 223 -1.30 1.00 15.31
C LEU A 223 -0.26 0.08 14.68
N GLY A 224 -0.69 -0.76 13.73
CA GLY A 224 0.23 -1.60 12.97
C GLY A 224 1.15 -0.75 12.09
N VAL A 225 2.41 -1.15 12.00
CA VAL A 225 3.43 -0.43 11.22
C VAL A 225 3.83 -1.26 10.03
N THR A 226 3.79 -0.65 8.84
CA THR A 226 4.17 -1.27 7.58
C THR A 226 5.20 -0.40 6.86
N ALA A 227 6.03 -0.99 6.01
CA ALA A 227 7.06 -0.29 5.27
C ALA A 227 7.09 -0.69 3.79
N LEU A 228 7.13 0.31 2.89
CA LEU A 228 7.48 0.10 1.50
C LEU A 228 8.98 0.25 1.35
N ILE A 229 9.65 -0.81 0.89
CA ILE A 229 11.09 -0.85 0.67
C ILE A 229 11.39 -0.83 -0.82
N GLY A 230 12.23 0.11 -1.25
CA GLY A 230 12.85 0.07 -2.56
C GLY A 230 13.97 -0.97 -2.57
N LEU A 231 13.86 -2.00 -3.41
CA LEU A 231 14.89 -3.01 -3.61
C LEU A 231 15.46 -2.90 -5.02
N TRP A 232 16.77 -2.71 -5.13
CA TRP A 232 17.45 -2.57 -6.40
C TRP A 232 18.59 -3.57 -6.55
N TYR A 233 18.67 -4.20 -7.72
CA TYR A 233 19.73 -5.12 -8.10
C TYR A 233 20.65 -4.47 -9.15
N PRO A 234 21.81 -3.88 -8.76
CA PRO A 234 22.70 -3.15 -9.65
C PRO A 234 23.27 -3.98 -10.82
N ASP A 235 23.44 -5.27 -10.60
CA ASP A 235 23.95 -6.22 -11.60
C ASP A 235 22.91 -6.58 -12.68
N LEU A 236 21.61 -6.39 -12.40
CA LEU A 236 20.53 -6.56 -13.37
C LEU A 236 20.17 -5.25 -14.07
N GLN A 237 20.38 -4.11 -13.43
CA GLN A 237 20.13 -2.77 -13.96
C GLN A 237 21.16 -1.78 -13.38
N ALA A 238 22.14 -1.39 -14.20
CA ALA A 238 23.26 -0.56 -13.75
C ALA A 238 22.84 0.82 -13.20
N ASN A 239 21.80 1.43 -13.79
CA ASN A 239 21.32 2.73 -13.36
C ASN A 239 20.30 2.61 -12.23
N LYS A 240 20.62 3.18 -11.07
CA LYS A 240 19.68 3.29 -9.95
C LYS A 240 18.42 4.06 -10.38
N PRO A 241 17.20 3.55 -10.08
CA PRO A 241 15.97 4.27 -10.34
C PRO A 241 15.95 5.63 -9.63
N LYS A 242 15.56 6.69 -10.34
CA LYS A 242 15.58 8.07 -9.83
C LYS A 242 14.69 8.29 -8.60
N PHE A 243 13.61 7.50 -8.49
CA PHE A 243 12.66 7.58 -7.38
C PHE A 243 13.12 6.82 -6.12
N PHE A 244 14.25 6.11 -6.18
CA PHE A 244 14.87 5.53 -5.00
C PHE A 244 16.02 6.39 -4.50
N ASP A 245 15.87 7.01 -3.33
CA ASP A 245 17.00 7.72 -2.70
C ASP A 245 18.07 6.75 -2.23
N ASN A 246 17.73 5.85 -1.34
CA ASN A 246 18.62 4.86 -0.73
C ASN A 246 17.99 3.47 -0.75
N PRO A 247 17.91 2.78 -1.91
CA PRO A 247 17.30 1.46 -1.97
C PRO A 247 18.10 0.42 -1.21
N LEU A 248 17.41 -0.59 -0.72
CA LEU A 248 18.06 -1.81 -0.26
C LEU A 248 18.72 -2.51 -1.46
N THR A 249 19.94 -2.96 -1.28
CA THR A 249 20.72 -3.74 -2.27
C THR A 249 21.41 -4.88 -1.54
N GLY A 250 21.92 -5.86 -2.28
CA GLY A 250 22.76 -6.91 -1.71
C GLY A 250 22.34 -8.32 -2.07
N THR A 251 22.98 -9.27 -1.42
CA THR A 251 22.71 -10.71 -1.51
C THR A 251 21.38 -11.08 -0.86
N GLY A 252 20.89 -12.29 -1.13
CA GLY A 252 19.70 -12.81 -0.46
C GLY A 252 19.81 -12.83 1.06
N GLN A 253 21.01 -13.10 1.60
CA GLN A 253 21.27 -13.11 3.03
C GLN A 253 21.21 -11.70 3.65
N GLU A 254 21.77 -10.70 2.96
CA GLU A 254 21.72 -9.30 3.42
C GLU A 254 20.29 -8.76 3.39
N ILE A 255 19.51 -9.11 2.35
CA ILE A 255 18.10 -8.74 2.27
C ILE A 255 17.28 -9.41 3.37
N ALA A 256 17.51 -10.72 3.64
CA ALA A 256 16.86 -11.44 4.74
C ALA A 256 17.22 -10.82 6.11
N SER A 257 18.48 -10.44 6.31
CA SER A 257 18.92 -9.74 7.53
C SER A 257 18.25 -8.38 7.69
N ALA A 258 18.06 -7.64 6.60
CA ALA A 258 17.31 -6.38 6.63
C ALA A 258 15.83 -6.60 6.98
N MET A 259 15.16 -7.62 6.42
CA MET A 259 13.80 -8.00 6.83
C MET A 259 13.70 -8.25 8.33
N HIS A 260 14.65 -9.02 8.89
CA HIS A 260 14.72 -9.29 10.33
C HIS A 260 14.96 -8.00 11.13
N GLY A 261 15.80 -7.10 10.64
CA GLY A 261 15.99 -5.77 11.23
C GLY A 261 14.70 -4.94 11.30
N TYR A 262 13.90 -4.96 10.26
CA TYR A 262 12.58 -4.32 10.25
C TYR A 262 11.61 -4.97 11.24
N ALA A 263 11.56 -6.30 11.30
CA ALA A 263 10.74 -7.03 12.26
C ALA A 263 11.09 -6.66 13.71
N LYS A 264 12.38 -6.57 14.06
CA LYS A 264 12.86 -6.11 15.38
C LYS A 264 12.44 -4.67 15.71
N LEU A 265 12.24 -3.83 14.71
CA LEU A 265 11.71 -2.49 14.87
C LEU A 265 10.16 -2.47 14.92
N GLY A 266 9.50 -3.62 14.97
CA GLY A 266 8.06 -3.77 15.06
C GLY A 266 7.31 -3.48 13.75
N VAL A 267 7.98 -3.56 12.60
CA VAL A 267 7.32 -3.54 11.31
C VAL A 267 6.67 -4.89 11.08
N GLN A 268 5.34 -4.89 10.96
CA GLN A 268 4.53 -6.10 10.85
C GLN A 268 4.38 -6.57 9.39
N HIS A 269 4.55 -5.66 8.42
CA HIS A 269 4.32 -5.93 7.02
C HIS A 269 5.29 -5.15 6.15
N ILE A 270 6.09 -5.86 5.38
CA ILE A 270 7.05 -5.27 4.43
C ILE A 270 6.52 -5.44 3.02
N MET A 271 6.52 -4.35 2.26
CA MET A 271 6.18 -4.31 0.85
C MET A 271 7.43 -3.98 0.05
N PHE A 272 7.75 -4.77 -0.99
CA PHE A 272 8.91 -4.50 -1.82
C PHE A 272 8.50 -3.93 -3.18
N GLN A 273 9.07 -2.80 -3.54
CA GLN A 273 9.18 -2.36 -4.92
C GLN A 273 10.55 -2.77 -5.45
N VAL A 274 10.56 -3.69 -6.40
CA VAL A 274 11.79 -4.31 -6.91
C VAL A 274 12.16 -3.72 -8.26
N GLU A 275 13.42 -3.35 -8.43
CA GLU A 275 13.96 -2.87 -9.71
C GLU A 275 15.30 -3.58 -10.05
N PRO A 276 15.43 -4.02 -11.30
CA PRO A 276 14.40 -4.07 -12.33
C PRO A 276 13.30 -5.09 -11.99
N TYR A 277 12.08 -4.83 -12.43
CA TYR A 277 10.96 -5.76 -12.21
C TYR A 277 11.00 -6.92 -13.23
N THR A 278 11.85 -7.91 -12.98
CA THR A 278 12.07 -9.10 -13.82
C THR A 278 11.80 -10.38 -13.07
N GLY A 279 11.65 -11.49 -13.79
CA GLY A 279 11.52 -12.82 -13.19
C GLY A 279 12.72 -13.20 -12.33
N GLU A 280 13.93 -12.83 -12.73
CA GLU A 280 15.15 -13.08 -11.97
C GLU A 280 15.19 -12.29 -10.67
N ALA A 281 14.90 -10.99 -10.72
CA ALA A 281 14.86 -10.15 -9.52
C ALA A 281 13.81 -10.67 -8.52
N ARG A 282 12.64 -11.10 -9.00
CA ARG A 282 11.62 -11.73 -8.14
C ARG A 282 12.12 -13.04 -7.52
N GLN A 283 12.76 -13.91 -8.29
CA GLN A 283 13.34 -15.16 -7.75
C GLN A 283 14.41 -14.90 -6.68
N ARG A 284 15.23 -13.85 -6.84
CA ARG A 284 16.19 -13.44 -5.81
C ARG A 284 15.50 -12.99 -4.53
N LEU A 285 14.44 -12.19 -4.64
CA LEU A 285 13.63 -11.80 -3.48
C LEU A 285 12.93 -13.01 -2.85
N THR A 286 12.41 -13.96 -3.63
CA THR A 286 11.83 -15.21 -3.12
C THR A 286 12.85 -16.00 -2.28
N ARG A 287 14.10 -16.11 -2.74
CA ARG A 287 15.18 -16.76 -1.96
C ARG A 287 15.47 -16.00 -0.66
N ALA A 288 15.51 -14.67 -0.70
CA ALA A 288 15.70 -13.86 0.50
C ALA A 288 14.56 -14.07 1.51
N LEU A 289 13.30 -14.16 1.05
CA LEU A 289 12.15 -14.47 1.89
C LEU A 289 12.26 -15.86 2.54
N GLN A 290 12.73 -16.87 1.81
CA GLN A 290 12.96 -18.21 2.34
C GLN A 290 14.04 -18.20 3.43
N LEU A 291 15.15 -17.48 3.20
CA LEU A 291 16.20 -17.30 4.20
C LEU A 291 15.70 -16.60 5.46
N TYR A 292 14.93 -15.52 5.30
CA TYR A 292 14.30 -14.81 6.42
C TYR A 292 13.42 -15.75 7.26
N ARG A 293 12.54 -16.51 6.63
CA ARG A 293 11.68 -17.47 7.34
C ARG A 293 12.46 -18.58 8.08
N ALA A 294 13.55 -19.04 7.50
CA ALA A 294 14.44 -19.99 8.16
C ALA A 294 15.11 -19.37 9.41
N MET A 295 15.50 -18.10 9.36
CA MET A 295 16.05 -17.37 10.51
C MET A 295 15.03 -17.22 11.64
N GLU A 296 13.77 -16.86 11.31
CA GLU A 296 12.70 -16.74 12.32
C GLU A 296 12.42 -18.08 13.02
N GLN A 297 12.31 -19.18 12.27
CA GLN A 297 12.10 -20.52 12.84
C GLN A 297 13.25 -20.96 13.77
N GLN A 298 14.47 -20.56 13.48
CA GLN A 298 15.62 -20.84 14.36
C GLN A 298 15.57 -20.01 15.64
N SER A 299 15.14 -18.76 15.54
CA SER A 299 15.01 -17.85 16.70
C SER A 299 13.89 -18.28 17.67
N GLU A 300 12.82 -18.89 17.17
CA GLU A 300 11.72 -19.41 18.00
C GLU A 300 12.07 -20.71 18.73
N ARG A 301 13.10 -21.43 18.27
CA ARG A 301 13.56 -22.70 18.86
C ARG A 301 14.68 -22.51 19.89
N SER A 302 15.29 -21.34 19.96
CA SER A 302 16.38 -20.98 20.87
C SER A 302 15.87 -20.18 22.07
#